data_8ec989bd0504620aeb70dd9048d4fe34
#
_entry.id   8ec989bd0504620aeb70dd9048d4fe34
#
_cell.length_a   1.000
_cell.length_b   1.000
_cell.length_c   1.000
_cell.angle_alpha   90.00
_cell.angle_beta   90.00
_cell.angle_gamma   90.00
#
_symmetry.space_group_name_H-M   'P 1'
#
loop_
_entity.id
_entity.type
_entity.pdbx_description
1 polymer ?
#
loop_
_entity_poly.entity_id
_entity_poly.type
_entity_poly.pdbx_seq_one_letter_code
_entity_poly.pdbx_strand_id
1 'polypeptide(L)'
;MKNYDITIRETISRTVIVEAEDLTEAVQRTEDAVNDGTICLNCEDCFNRDVDAADWSKDGNIPKDSNVEYYDHLYKSTCIRYLYRDASNYKMPNEVIVPGRYTDEQIKMIIDCLDDRMYFIPDKVGFPEKKFDTETEDDHPWFELDELDFEDSAEAPQIDKSPEEVVDLFLAAKGHWEE
;
A
#
# COMPACT_ATOMS: atom_id res chain seq x y z
N MET A 1 10.90 16.93 2.37
CA MET A 1 9.59 16.81 3.04
C MET A 1 9.78 16.23 4.43
N LYS A 2 8.82 16.45 5.33
CA LYS A 2 8.85 15.92 6.71
C LYS A 2 7.66 15.00 6.91
N ASN A 3 7.84 13.95 7.68
CA ASN A 3 6.76 13.06 8.10
C ASN A 3 6.22 13.51 9.45
N TYR A 4 4.92 13.42 9.61
CA TYR A 4 4.23 13.76 10.85
C TYR A 4 3.36 12.59 11.26
N ASP A 5 3.40 12.26 12.53
CA ASP A 5 2.44 11.36 13.16
C ASP A 5 1.18 12.16 13.52
N ILE A 6 0.04 11.73 13.01
CA ILE A 6 -1.24 12.39 13.27
C ILE A 6 -2.17 11.37 13.91
N THR A 7 -2.51 11.60 15.17
CA THR A 7 -3.48 10.79 15.88
C THR A 7 -4.86 11.44 15.78
N ILE A 8 -5.82 10.69 15.28
CA ILE A 8 -7.23 11.07 15.24
C ILE A 8 -7.94 10.30 16.34
N ARG A 9 -8.63 11.01 17.23
CA ARG A 9 -9.45 10.42 18.28
C ARG A 9 -10.89 10.88 18.11
N GLU A 10 -11.80 9.95 18.03
CA GLU A 10 -13.23 10.20 18.08
C GLU A 10 -13.80 9.70 19.40
N THR A 11 -14.54 10.56 20.09
CA THR A 11 -15.28 10.19 21.30
C THR A 11 -16.75 10.14 20.96
N ILE A 12 -17.34 8.97 21.07
CA ILE A 12 -18.76 8.75 20.86
C ILE A 12 -19.44 8.74 22.23
N SER A 13 -20.44 9.60 22.42
CA SER A 13 -21.19 9.68 23.67
C SER A 13 -22.66 9.93 23.40
N ARG A 14 -23.52 9.33 24.22
CA ARG A 14 -24.97 9.55 24.24
C ARG A 14 -25.41 9.72 25.69
N THR A 15 -26.27 10.70 25.94
CA THR A 15 -26.94 10.84 27.22
C THR A 15 -28.31 10.18 27.15
N VAL A 16 -28.57 9.26 28.05
CA VAL A 16 -29.86 8.60 28.18
C VAL A 16 -30.50 8.93 29.53
N ILE A 17 -31.80 8.97 29.59
CA ILE A 17 -32.55 9.14 30.84
C ILE A 17 -33.03 7.74 31.25
N VAL A 18 -32.65 7.33 32.45
CA VAL A 18 -32.99 6.02 33.00
C VAL A 18 -33.84 6.22 34.26
N GLU A 19 -35.01 5.60 34.32
CA GLU A 19 -35.82 5.54 35.50
C GLU A 19 -35.32 4.41 36.42
N ALA A 20 -34.98 4.77 37.67
CA ALA A 20 -34.44 3.85 38.66
C ALA A 20 -34.73 4.35 40.09
N GLU A 21 -34.62 3.49 41.08
CA GLU A 21 -34.83 3.85 42.46
C GLU A 21 -33.63 4.66 43.03
N ASP A 22 -32.42 4.40 42.53
CA ASP A 22 -31.21 5.14 42.91
C ASP A 22 -30.21 5.19 41.74
N LEU A 23 -29.11 5.91 41.95
CA LEU A 23 -28.06 6.10 40.94
C LEU A 23 -27.35 4.79 40.59
N THR A 24 -27.16 3.89 41.59
CA THR A 24 -26.47 2.61 41.38
C THR A 24 -27.28 1.71 40.45
N GLU A 25 -28.56 1.64 40.65
CA GLU A 25 -29.50 0.91 39.80
C GLU A 25 -29.54 1.53 38.39
N ALA A 26 -29.56 2.87 38.28
CA ALA A 26 -29.52 3.54 36.99
C ALA A 26 -28.25 3.19 36.17
N VAL A 27 -27.09 3.21 36.81
CA VAL A 27 -25.82 2.80 36.19
C VAL A 27 -25.87 1.35 35.77
N GLN A 28 -26.29 0.44 36.64
CA GLN A 28 -26.36 -0.99 36.31
C GLN A 28 -27.29 -1.29 35.15
N ARG A 29 -28.49 -0.71 35.14
CA ARG A 29 -29.43 -0.84 34.02
C ARG A 29 -28.86 -0.34 32.70
N THR A 30 -28.09 0.76 32.76
CA THR A 30 -27.43 1.30 31.57
C THR A 30 -26.32 0.39 31.06
N GLU A 31 -25.47 -0.11 31.96
CA GLU A 31 -24.42 -1.08 31.62
C GLU A 31 -24.99 -2.37 31.01
N ASP A 32 -26.04 -2.92 31.60
CA ASP A 32 -26.73 -4.09 31.07
C ASP A 32 -27.27 -3.84 29.66
N ALA A 33 -27.92 -2.69 29.43
CA ALA A 33 -28.47 -2.32 28.13
C ALA A 33 -27.39 -2.06 27.07
N VAL A 34 -26.20 -1.61 27.45
CA VAL A 34 -25.03 -1.52 26.57
C VAL A 34 -24.49 -2.90 26.24
N ASN A 35 -24.34 -3.77 27.26
CA ASN A 35 -23.78 -5.11 27.10
C ASN A 35 -24.67 -6.05 26.26
N ASP A 36 -26.00 -5.91 26.35
CA ASP A 36 -26.95 -6.69 25.57
C ASP A 36 -27.26 -6.10 24.18
N GLY A 37 -26.72 -4.91 23.89
CA GLY A 37 -26.88 -4.23 22.61
C GLY A 37 -28.19 -3.43 22.47
N THR A 38 -29.00 -3.29 23.54
CA THR A 38 -30.20 -2.42 23.56
C THR A 38 -29.83 -0.96 23.35
N ILE A 39 -28.70 -0.54 23.92
CA ILE A 39 -28.08 0.78 23.68
C ILE A 39 -26.79 0.55 22.88
N CYS A 40 -26.81 0.95 21.60
CA CYS A 40 -25.64 0.96 20.74
C CYS A 40 -25.26 2.40 20.40
N LEU A 41 -23.99 2.75 20.61
CA LEU A 41 -23.45 4.01 20.09
C LEU A 41 -23.09 3.85 18.60
N ASN A 42 -23.33 4.87 17.82
CA ASN A 42 -23.04 4.89 16.39
C ASN A 42 -22.45 6.24 15.97
N CYS A 43 -22.09 6.39 14.70
CA CYS A 43 -21.46 7.61 14.20
C CYS A 43 -22.33 8.89 14.33
N GLU A 44 -23.66 8.76 14.53
CA GLU A 44 -24.54 9.91 14.76
C GLU A 44 -24.39 10.45 16.20
N ASP A 45 -23.85 9.64 17.12
CA ASP A 45 -23.60 10.00 18.52
C ASP A 45 -22.21 10.64 18.75
N CYS A 46 -21.45 10.90 17.69
CA CYS A 46 -20.12 11.49 17.78
C CYS A 46 -20.20 13.00 18.00
N PHE A 47 -19.63 13.47 19.12
CA PHE A 47 -19.62 14.89 19.48
C PHE A 47 -18.26 15.56 19.30
N ASN A 48 -17.17 14.84 19.49
CA ASN A 48 -15.82 15.39 19.45
C ASN A 48 -14.93 14.58 18.52
N ARG A 49 -14.21 15.32 17.70
CA ARG A 49 -13.09 14.79 16.93
C ARG A 49 -11.86 15.63 17.24
N ASP A 50 -10.88 15.01 17.87
CA ASP A 50 -9.59 15.61 18.16
C ASP A 50 -8.57 15.12 17.14
N VAL A 51 -7.73 16.03 16.65
CA VAL A 51 -6.63 15.70 15.75
C VAL A 51 -5.35 16.20 16.41
N ASP A 52 -4.55 15.26 16.88
CA ASP A 52 -3.27 15.51 17.53
C ASP A 52 -2.13 15.21 16.54
N ALA A 53 -1.12 16.08 16.52
CA ALA A 53 0.04 15.93 15.68
C ALA A 53 1.32 15.83 16.50
N ALA A 54 2.17 14.84 16.17
CA ALA A 54 3.54 14.74 16.67
C ALA A 54 4.52 14.94 15.51
N ASP A 55 5.55 15.74 15.74
CA ASP A 55 6.61 15.96 14.76
C ASP A 55 7.71 14.90 14.93
N TRP A 56 7.66 13.88 14.08
CA TRP A 56 8.63 12.79 14.04
C TRP A 56 9.89 13.13 13.24
N SER A 57 9.89 14.27 12.58
CA SER A 57 10.97 14.66 11.70
C SER A 57 12.25 15.05 12.45
N LYS A 58 12.25 15.13 13.79
CA LYS A 58 13.45 15.46 14.56
C LYS A 58 14.57 14.46 14.35
N ASP A 59 14.24 13.20 14.16
CA ASP A 59 15.20 12.11 14.02
C ASP A 59 15.12 11.37 12.68
N GLY A 60 14.21 11.76 11.81
CA GLY A 60 14.02 11.14 10.46
C GLY A 60 13.51 9.69 10.48
N ASN A 61 13.13 9.17 11.66
CA ASN A 61 12.72 7.78 11.82
C ASN A 61 11.23 7.67 12.11
N ILE A 62 10.52 6.95 11.27
CA ILE A 62 9.19 6.42 11.59
C ILE A 62 9.42 5.21 12.51
N PRO A 63 8.77 5.09 13.68
CA PRO A 63 8.93 3.93 14.53
C PRO A 63 8.54 2.65 13.82
N LYS A 64 9.46 1.68 13.86
CA LYS A 64 9.25 0.38 13.20
C LYS A 64 8.17 -0.48 13.85
N ASP A 65 7.77 -0.14 15.08
CA ASP A 65 6.87 -0.94 15.90
C ASP A 65 5.48 -0.32 16.06
N SER A 66 5.20 0.75 15.35
CA SER A 66 3.89 1.39 15.39
C SER A 66 2.92 0.67 14.45
N ASN A 67 1.71 0.42 14.91
CA ASN A 67 0.57 0.10 14.07
C ASN A 67 0.16 1.36 13.26
N VAL A 68 1.11 1.93 12.54
CA VAL A 68 0.89 3.12 11.71
C VAL A 68 0.38 2.64 10.37
N GLU A 69 -0.90 2.87 10.13
CA GLU A 69 -1.46 2.75 8.80
C GLU A 69 -1.20 4.05 8.04
N TYR A 70 -0.51 3.93 6.92
CA TYR A 70 -0.34 5.05 6.01
C TYR A 70 -1.60 5.23 5.18
N TYR A 71 -2.12 6.46 5.15
CA TYR A 71 -3.23 6.79 4.27
C TYR A 71 -2.77 6.95 2.83
N ASP A 72 -3.62 6.60 1.91
CA ASP A 72 -3.40 6.61 0.46
C ASP A 72 -2.73 7.87 -0.07
N HIS A 73 -3.15 9.05 0.43
CA HIS A 73 -2.59 10.33 0.00
C HIS A 73 -1.14 10.59 0.46
N LEU A 74 -0.59 9.76 1.37
CA LEU A 74 0.80 9.85 1.81
C LEU A 74 1.75 9.12 0.87
N TYR A 75 1.26 8.10 0.19
CA TYR A 75 2.02 7.36 -0.80
C TYR A 75 2.07 8.16 -2.10
N LYS A 76 3.26 8.51 -2.51
CA LYS A 76 3.51 9.26 -3.75
C LYS A 76 4.14 8.41 -4.82
N SER A 77 4.41 7.16 -4.50
CA SER A 77 5.16 6.24 -5.33
C SER A 77 4.61 4.82 -5.17
N THR A 78 4.92 4.00 -6.13
CA THR A 78 4.68 2.56 -6.09
C THR A 78 6.01 1.84 -6.19
N CYS A 79 6.24 0.87 -5.31
CA CYS A 79 7.30 -0.12 -5.45
C CYS A 79 6.79 -1.26 -6.32
N ILE A 80 7.42 -1.48 -7.45
CA ILE A 80 7.12 -2.61 -8.33
C ILE A 80 8.27 -3.61 -8.16
N ARG A 81 7.96 -4.81 -7.67
CA ARG A 81 8.91 -5.90 -7.51
C ARG A 81 8.83 -6.85 -8.69
N TYR A 82 9.95 -7.40 -9.10
CA TYR A 82 10.00 -8.38 -10.17
C TYR A 82 11.18 -9.30 -9.96
N LEU A 83 11.13 -10.49 -10.53
CA LEU A 83 12.06 -11.56 -10.25
C LEU A 83 12.78 -12.02 -11.50
N TYR A 84 14.11 -11.96 -11.50
CA TYR A 84 14.92 -12.74 -12.42
C TYR A 84 15.05 -14.18 -11.91
N ARG A 85 14.80 -15.13 -12.78
CA ARG A 85 14.99 -16.55 -12.50
C ARG A 85 15.66 -17.21 -13.69
N ASP A 86 16.89 -17.68 -13.52
CA ASP A 86 17.61 -18.40 -14.58
C ASP A 86 17.02 -19.80 -14.86
N ALA A 87 17.48 -20.47 -15.93
CA ALA A 87 17.01 -21.79 -16.32
C ALA A 87 17.32 -22.87 -15.26
N SER A 88 18.31 -22.66 -14.40
CA SER A 88 18.63 -23.51 -13.25
C SER A 88 17.84 -23.20 -11.98
N ASN A 89 16.86 -22.25 -12.06
CA ASN A 89 15.97 -21.85 -10.97
C ASN A 89 16.65 -21.08 -9.82
N TYR A 90 17.81 -20.45 -10.06
CA TYR A 90 18.35 -19.45 -9.15
C TYR A 90 17.57 -18.13 -9.32
N LYS A 91 17.35 -17.44 -8.21
CA LYS A 91 16.46 -16.27 -8.14
C LYS A 91 17.21 -15.02 -7.74
N MET A 92 16.99 -13.92 -8.45
CA MET A 92 17.50 -12.59 -8.12
C MET A 92 16.32 -11.61 -8.05
N PRO A 93 15.97 -11.13 -6.84
CA PRO A 93 14.91 -10.13 -6.70
C PRO A 93 15.36 -8.78 -7.25
N ASN A 94 14.45 -8.10 -7.89
CA ASN A 94 14.57 -6.76 -8.40
C ASN A 94 13.40 -5.91 -7.93
N GLU A 95 13.58 -4.59 -7.91
CA GLU A 95 12.53 -3.64 -7.61
C GLU A 95 12.81 -2.30 -8.28
N VAL A 96 11.75 -1.55 -8.51
CA VAL A 96 11.82 -0.16 -8.96
C VAL A 96 10.76 0.67 -8.25
N ILE A 97 11.15 1.85 -7.77
CA ILE A 97 10.22 2.83 -7.23
C ILE A 97 9.82 3.79 -8.35
N VAL A 98 8.55 3.84 -8.67
CA VAL A 98 7.97 4.69 -9.72
C VAL A 98 7.08 5.75 -9.09
N PRO A 99 6.97 6.97 -9.66
CA PRO A 99 6.10 8.00 -9.12
C PRO A 99 4.62 7.63 -9.31
N GLY A 100 3.78 8.10 -8.40
CA GLY A 100 2.34 7.89 -8.44
C GLY A 100 1.88 6.54 -7.91
N ARG A 101 0.57 6.36 -7.90
CA ARG A 101 -0.10 5.11 -7.51
C ARG A 101 -0.77 4.51 -8.74
N TYR A 102 -0.75 3.20 -8.82
CA TYR A 102 -1.43 2.48 -9.89
C TYR A 102 -2.84 2.08 -9.45
N THR A 103 -3.80 2.23 -10.34
CA THR A 103 -5.13 1.66 -10.17
C THR A 103 -5.12 0.18 -10.52
N ASP A 104 -6.10 -0.57 -10.02
CA ASP A 104 -6.26 -2.00 -10.34
C ASP A 104 -6.37 -2.22 -11.87
N GLU A 105 -7.02 -1.28 -12.58
CA GLU A 105 -7.13 -1.33 -14.04
C GLU A 105 -5.79 -1.14 -14.73
N GLN A 106 -4.95 -0.23 -14.25
CA GLN A 106 -3.59 -0.01 -14.79
C GLN A 106 -2.69 -1.22 -14.54
N ILE A 107 -2.72 -1.79 -13.34
CA ILE A 107 -2.00 -3.02 -13.01
C ILE A 107 -2.42 -4.15 -13.95
N LYS A 108 -3.73 -4.37 -14.09
CA LYS A 108 -4.26 -5.37 -15.00
C LYS A 108 -3.84 -5.16 -16.45
N MET A 109 -3.83 -3.90 -16.92
CA MET A 109 -3.34 -3.59 -18.26
C MET A 109 -1.88 -3.97 -18.44
N ILE A 110 -1.02 -3.72 -17.45
CA ILE A 110 0.38 -4.12 -17.47
C ILE A 110 0.49 -5.65 -17.54
N ILE A 111 -0.19 -6.38 -16.66
CA ILE A 111 -0.17 -7.85 -16.64
C ILE A 111 -0.68 -8.46 -17.97
N ASP A 112 -1.69 -7.86 -18.59
CA ASP A 112 -2.21 -8.31 -19.88
C ASP A 112 -1.24 -8.00 -21.06
N CYS A 113 -0.18 -7.22 -20.83
CA CYS A 113 0.89 -6.95 -21.79
C CYS A 113 2.04 -7.96 -21.71
N LEU A 114 2.19 -8.65 -20.58
CA LEU A 114 3.28 -9.61 -20.37
C LEU A 114 3.14 -10.83 -21.29
N ASP A 115 4.27 -11.45 -21.60
CA ASP A 115 4.28 -12.75 -22.25
C ASP A 115 3.78 -13.81 -21.27
N ASP A 116 2.85 -14.65 -21.70
CA ASP A 116 2.13 -15.61 -20.86
C ASP A 116 1.55 -14.98 -19.55
N ARG A 117 1.30 -13.65 -19.53
CA ARG A 117 0.83 -12.87 -18.39
C ARG A 117 1.76 -12.93 -17.16
N MET A 118 3.03 -13.18 -17.38
CA MET A 118 4.01 -13.36 -16.32
C MET A 118 5.37 -12.77 -16.66
N TYR A 119 5.79 -12.81 -17.93
CA TYR A 119 7.16 -12.52 -18.31
C TYR A 119 7.29 -11.20 -19.06
N PHE A 120 8.35 -10.45 -18.77
CA PHE A 120 8.70 -9.22 -19.47
C PHE A 120 10.21 -9.01 -19.49
N ILE A 121 10.67 -8.06 -20.31
CA ILE A 121 12.07 -7.65 -20.37
C ILE A 121 12.16 -6.22 -19.81
N PRO A 122 12.80 -6.00 -18.63
CA PRO A 122 12.81 -4.70 -17.94
C PRO A 122 13.36 -3.55 -18.79
N ASP A 123 14.41 -3.78 -19.56
CA ASP A 123 15.02 -2.76 -20.43
C ASP A 123 14.01 -2.18 -21.43
N LYS A 124 13.07 -2.99 -21.95
CA LYS A 124 12.04 -2.54 -22.90
C LYS A 124 11.06 -1.52 -22.32
N VAL A 125 10.91 -1.50 -21.01
CA VAL A 125 10.02 -0.57 -20.30
C VAL A 125 10.81 0.45 -19.45
N GLY A 126 12.14 0.42 -19.56
CA GLY A 126 13.04 1.33 -18.87
C GLY A 126 13.14 1.07 -17.37
N PHE A 127 12.93 -0.16 -16.95
CA PHE A 127 13.15 -0.60 -15.57
C PHE A 127 14.61 -1.06 -15.39
N PRO A 128 15.21 -0.86 -14.21
CA PRO A 128 16.52 -1.41 -13.92
C PRO A 128 16.48 -2.94 -13.94
N GLU A 129 17.59 -3.56 -14.36
CA GLU A 129 17.71 -5.02 -14.28
C GLU A 129 18.97 -5.41 -13.53
N LYS A 130 18.82 -6.38 -12.66
CA LYS A 130 19.92 -7.01 -11.94
C LYS A 130 19.82 -8.52 -12.11
N LYS A 131 20.87 -9.10 -12.63
CA LYS A 131 21.08 -10.53 -12.80
C LYS A 131 22.30 -10.96 -11.99
N PHE A 132 22.69 -12.22 -12.10
CA PHE A 132 23.90 -12.72 -11.48
C PHE A 132 25.15 -12.14 -12.17
N ASP A 133 26.23 -11.93 -11.37
CA ASP A 133 27.48 -11.34 -11.88
C ASP A 133 28.21 -12.24 -12.90
N THR A 134 27.95 -13.56 -12.88
CA THR A 134 28.54 -14.52 -13.79
C THR A 134 27.51 -14.92 -14.84
N GLU A 135 27.80 -14.59 -16.07
CA GLU A 135 26.95 -14.99 -17.22
C GLU A 135 27.18 -16.49 -17.51
N THR A 136 26.08 -17.23 -17.70
CA THR A 136 26.03 -18.65 -17.96
C THR A 136 25.12 -18.97 -19.15
N GLU A 137 25.11 -20.24 -19.60
CA GLU A 137 24.22 -20.72 -20.66
C GLU A 137 22.73 -20.71 -20.21
N ASP A 138 22.47 -20.56 -18.91
CA ASP A 138 21.15 -20.56 -18.30
C ASP A 138 20.52 -19.14 -18.27
N ASP A 139 21.29 -18.11 -18.64
CA ASP A 139 20.82 -16.73 -18.62
C ASP A 139 19.91 -16.40 -19.81
N HIS A 140 18.91 -15.57 -19.54
CA HIS A 140 17.96 -15.07 -20.49
C HIS A 140 17.49 -13.64 -20.13
N PRO A 141 16.82 -12.89 -21.00
CA PRO A 141 16.39 -11.51 -20.73
C PRO A 141 15.11 -11.39 -19.90
N TRP A 142 14.40 -12.47 -19.65
CA TRP A 142 13.05 -12.47 -19.09
C TRP A 142 13.03 -12.36 -17.56
N PHE A 143 12.05 -11.60 -17.04
CA PHE A 143 11.74 -11.45 -15.61
C PHE A 143 10.29 -11.75 -15.38
N GLU A 144 9.97 -12.20 -14.16
CA GLU A 144 8.62 -12.50 -13.69
C GLU A 144 8.02 -11.28 -12.99
N LEU A 145 6.73 -10.99 -13.24
CA LEU A 145 5.96 -9.93 -12.60
C LEU A 145 4.51 -10.40 -12.40
N ASP A 146 3.95 -10.14 -11.23
CA ASP A 146 2.58 -10.51 -10.84
C ASP A 146 1.77 -9.28 -10.39
N GLU A 147 0.44 -9.39 -10.35
CA GLU A 147 -0.45 -8.33 -9.85
C GLU A 147 -0.16 -7.93 -8.39
N LEU A 148 0.36 -8.85 -7.59
CA LEU A 148 0.68 -8.64 -6.17
C LEU A 148 2.05 -7.95 -5.95
N ASP A 149 2.80 -7.72 -7.01
CA ASP A 149 4.13 -7.11 -6.94
C ASP A 149 4.10 -5.58 -6.92
N PHE A 150 2.91 -4.97 -6.91
CA PHE A 150 2.71 -3.53 -6.83
C PHE A 150 2.33 -3.12 -5.42
N GLU A 151 3.22 -2.43 -4.72
CA GLU A 151 2.99 -1.96 -3.36
C GLU A 151 3.13 -0.44 -3.27
N ASP A 152 2.23 0.20 -2.50
CA ASP A 152 2.36 1.62 -2.21
C ASP A 152 3.66 1.92 -1.47
N SER A 153 4.37 2.97 -1.87
CA SER A 153 5.67 3.34 -1.31
C SER A 153 5.77 4.84 -0.97
N ALA A 154 6.41 5.13 0.17
CA ALA A 154 6.78 6.49 0.55
C ALA A 154 8.20 6.88 0.06
N GLU A 155 8.91 5.97 -0.59
CA GLU A 155 10.26 6.19 -1.08
C GLU A 155 10.28 7.13 -2.28
N ALA A 156 11.41 7.79 -2.47
CA ALA A 156 11.60 8.65 -3.62
C ALA A 156 11.66 7.81 -4.91
N PRO A 157 10.98 8.24 -5.98
CA PRO A 157 11.03 7.56 -7.27
C PRO A 157 12.46 7.43 -7.80
N GLN A 158 12.76 6.28 -8.39
CA GLN A 158 14.04 5.98 -9.05
C GLN A 158 14.00 6.32 -10.55
N ILE A 159 12.82 6.35 -11.13
CA ILE A 159 12.56 6.73 -12.51
C ILE A 159 11.54 7.86 -12.55
N ASP A 160 11.59 8.69 -13.59
CA ASP A 160 10.69 9.84 -13.77
C ASP A 160 9.66 9.53 -14.87
N LYS A 161 8.74 8.62 -14.57
CA LYS A 161 7.65 8.21 -15.47
C LYS A 161 6.37 8.06 -14.68
N SER A 162 5.30 8.71 -15.12
CA SER A 162 3.97 8.54 -14.50
C SER A 162 3.42 7.12 -14.69
N PRO A 163 2.42 6.69 -13.92
CA PRO A 163 1.75 5.40 -14.12
C PRO A 163 1.23 5.22 -15.54
N GLU A 164 0.68 6.27 -16.15
CA GLU A 164 0.21 6.24 -17.53
C GLU A 164 1.35 5.99 -18.52
N GLU A 165 2.48 6.68 -18.35
CA GLU A 165 3.66 6.50 -19.21
C GLU A 165 4.24 5.09 -19.08
N VAL A 166 4.24 4.51 -17.88
CA VAL A 166 4.67 3.13 -17.68
C VAL A 166 3.71 2.15 -18.37
N VAL A 167 2.39 2.33 -18.22
CA VAL A 167 1.39 1.52 -18.96
C VAL A 167 1.61 1.60 -20.47
N ASP A 168 1.87 2.80 -20.99
CA ASP A 168 2.12 3.01 -22.43
C ASP A 168 3.38 2.26 -22.91
N LEU A 169 4.43 2.20 -22.08
CA LEU A 169 5.64 1.42 -22.38
C LEU A 169 5.35 -0.08 -22.47
N PHE A 170 4.58 -0.63 -21.52
CA PHE A 170 4.17 -2.03 -21.55
C PHE A 170 3.28 -2.33 -22.77
N LEU A 171 2.36 -1.42 -23.09
CA LEU A 171 1.53 -1.54 -24.31
C LEU A 171 2.37 -1.53 -25.57
N ALA A 172 3.39 -0.69 -25.65
CA ALA A 172 4.31 -0.63 -26.79
C ALA A 172 5.19 -1.88 -26.91
N ALA A 173 5.60 -2.46 -25.79
CA ALA A 173 6.43 -3.67 -25.77
C ALA A 173 5.63 -4.96 -26.03
N LYS A 174 4.31 -4.92 -25.86
CA LYS A 174 3.44 -6.09 -26.02
C LYS A 174 3.60 -6.76 -27.39
N GLY A 175 3.97 -8.04 -27.39
CA GLY A 175 4.20 -8.83 -28.59
C GLY A 175 5.51 -8.54 -29.33
N HIS A 176 6.36 -7.65 -28.79
CA HIS A 176 7.67 -7.25 -29.32
C HIS A 176 8.80 -7.36 -28.30
N TRP A 177 8.62 -8.22 -27.31
CA TRP A 177 9.58 -8.34 -26.21
C TRP A 177 11.00 -8.71 -26.65
N GLU A 178 11.16 -9.51 -27.70
CA GLU A 178 12.46 -9.99 -28.18
C GLU A 178 13.02 -9.18 -29.39
N GLU A 179 12.29 -8.18 -29.89
CA GLU A 179 12.72 -7.29 -30.98
C GLU A 179 13.51 -6.11 -30.41
#